data_c6bc66bb028615bb31d3fd0fb9741dc5
#
_entry.id   c6bc66bb028615bb31d3fd0fb9741dc5
#
_cell.length_a   1.000
_cell.length_b   1.000
_cell.length_c   1.000
_cell.angle_alpha   90.00
_cell.angle_beta   90.00
_cell.angle_gamma   90.00
#
_symmetry.space_group_name_H-M   'P 1'
#
loop_
_entity.id
_entity.type
_entity.pdbx_description
1 polymer ?
#
loop_
_entity_poly.entity_id
_entity_poly.type
_entity_poly.pdbx_seq_one_letter_code
_entity_poly.pdbx_strand_id
1 'polypeptide(L)'
;RFRPCLMYLAYLACSAGTSGEGERDGSDGRGSCAGIDSLIQLASAMELLHKASLVHDDLVDGDMLRRGRPSFHAVFGTERAVVLGDLLVAMAHDVVERMRSVLPSAMHAQVHFRFARAHIGLCRGELLELARAPAGRPLTRDYVDRVIDGKTASLMEQSMAMGAVIAGAPRAHVDALARYGRCMGFVFQTVNDINNLTGFDRGVKGRAMTDLVLGRVGYPVLGLEIAGDADQIGLLAAGIDRIECSDDGLRLHKLFQEGCLGVWLEGIIREYADQARWALQALPECGARDALDSIGREMFESWFWSPESSIDCLGGGCSEECSPID
;
A
#
# COMPACT_ATOMS: atom_id res chain seq x y z
N ARG A 1 -1.06 5.65 -10.90
CA ARG A 1 -1.53 4.23 -10.81
C ARG A 1 -0.33 3.32 -10.57
N PHE A 2 0.06 3.19 -9.33
CA PHE A 2 1.32 2.54 -8.96
C PHE A 2 1.32 1.02 -9.26
N ARG A 3 0.28 0.28 -8.83
CA ARG A 3 0.19 -1.19 -9.03
C ARG A 3 0.21 -1.64 -10.49
N PRO A 4 -0.53 -1.00 -11.42
CA PRO A 4 -0.39 -1.26 -12.85
C PRO A 4 1.02 -1.06 -13.40
N CYS A 5 1.72 -0.01 -12.95
CA CYS A 5 3.11 0.24 -13.36
C CYS A 5 4.04 -0.88 -12.88
N LEU A 6 3.91 -1.29 -11.62
CA LEU A 6 4.70 -2.41 -11.07
C LEU A 6 4.43 -3.71 -11.82
N MET A 7 3.17 -4.03 -12.12
CA MET A 7 2.80 -5.21 -12.90
C MET A 7 3.43 -5.18 -14.30
N TYR A 8 3.42 -4.02 -14.96
CA TYR A 8 4.03 -3.84 -16.27
C TYR A 8 5.55 -3.99 -16.24
N LEU A 9 6.22 -3.41 -15.23
CA LEU A 9 7.67 -3.58 -15.06
C LEU A 9 8.05 -5.03 -14.77
N ALA A 10 7.25 -5.75 -13.98
CA ALA A 10 7.43 -7.17 -13.75
C ALA A 10 7.33 -8.00 -15.04
N TYR A 11 6.34 -7.68 -15.89
CA TYR A 11 6.19 -8.28 -17.21
C TYR A 11 7.44 -8.01 -18.06
N LEU A 12 7.88 -6.75 -18.17
CA LEU A 12 9.05 -6.37 -18.97
C LEU A 12 10.34 -7.02 -18.47
N ALA A 13 10.56 -7.08 -17.16
CA ALA A 13 11.75 -7.69 -16.57
C ALA A 13 11.88 -9.18 -16.90
N CYS A 14 10.74 -9.86 -17.14
CA CYS A 14 10.70 -11.25 -17.54
C CYS A 14 10.72 -11.45 -19.05
N SER A 15 10.16 -10.52 -19.82
CA SER A 15 10.13 -10.61 -21.30
C SER A 15 11.49 -10.34 -21.95
N ALA A 16 12.36 -9.55 -21.32
CA ALA A 16 13.69 -9.24 -21.82
C ALA A 16 14.62 -10.47 -21.92
N GLY A 17 14.43 -11.47 -21.07
CA GLY A 17 15.21 -12.71 -21.06
C GLY A 17 14.85 -13.72 -22.16
N THR A 18 13.75 -13.54 -22.87
CA THR A 18 13.32 -14.43 -23.95
C THR A 18 13.84 -14.01 -25.34
N SER A 19 14.58 -12.91 -25.41
CA SER A 19 15.18 -12.38 -26.66
C SER A 19 16.60 -12.91 -26.93
N GLY A 20 16.99 -14.02 -26.31
CA GLY A 20 18.24 -14.74 -26.60
C GLY A 20 18.17 -15.34 -28.02
N GLU A 21 19.24 -15.15 -28.78
CA GLU A 21 19.52 -15.57 -30.15
C GLU A 21 18.99 -16.99 -30.50
N GLY A 22 17.76 -17.06 -30.96
CA GLY A 22 17.14 -18.26 -31.51
C GLY A 22 16.06 -17.84 -32.47
N GLU A 23 16.36 -17.92 -33.77
CA GLU A 23 15.48 -17.91 -34.93
C GLU A 23 14.15 -17.17 -34.76
N ARG A 24 14.11 -15.95 -35.27
CA ARG A 24 12.85 -15.29 -35.65
C ARG A 24 12.23 -16.14 -36.77
N ASP A 25 11.59 -17.24 -36.39
CA ASP A 25 10.62 -17.86 -37.28
C ASP A 25 9.50 -16.85 -37.48
N GLY A 26 9.21 -16.56 -38.74
CA GLY A 26 8.35 -15.49 -39.22
C GLY A 26 6.85 -15.64 -38.89
N SER A 27 6.51 -16.11 -37.69
CA SER A 27 5.15 -16.17 -37.18
C SER A 27 4.82 -14.90 -36.41
N ASP A 28 4.16 -14.00 -37.15
CA ASP A 28 3.27 -12.93 -36.65
C ASP A 28 3.61 -12.28 -35.31
N GLY A 29 3.96 -10.99 -35.35
CA GLY A 29 4.09 -10.08 -34.19
C GLY A 29 2.85 -10.01 -33.26
N ARG A 30 1.93 -10.93 -33.36
CA ARG A 30 0.71 -11.07 -32.55
C ARG A 30 0.94 -11.60 -31.15
N GLY A 31 2.02 -12.37 -30.90
CA GLY A 31 2.32 -12.88 -29.57
C GLY A 31 2.67 -11.79 -28.56
N SER A 32 3.35 -10.73 -28.98
CA SER A 32 3.68 -9.58 -28.14
C SER A 32 2.47 -8.69 -27.83
N CYS A 33 1.57 -8.48 -28.80
CA CYS A 33 0.37 -7.67 -28.61
C CYS A 33 -0.65 -8.38 -27.68
N ALA A 34 -0.88 -9.67 -27.85
CA ALA A 34 -1.82 -10.43 -27.01
C ALA A 34 -1.38 -10.48 -25.54
N GLY A 35 -0.07 -10.52 -25.26
CA GLY A 35 0.48 -10.44 -23.90
C GLY A 35 0.22 -9.09 -23.23
N ILE A 36 0.43 -8.00 -23.98
CA ILE A 36 0.19 -6.64 -23.47
C ILE A 36 -1.31 -6.39 -23.25
N ASP A 37 -2.17 -6.82 -24.16
CA ASP A 37 -3.62 -6.68 -24.01
C ASP A 37 -4.13 -7.44 -22.77
N SER A 38 -3.63 -8.66 -22.55
CA SER A 38 -3.93 -9.44 -21.36
C SER A 38 -3.43 -8.76 -20.09
N LEU A 39 -2.24 -8.16 -20.13
CA LEU A 39 -1.68 -7.41 -19.02
C LEU A 39 -2.52 -6.18 -18.67
N ILE A 40 -3.00 -5.44 -19.66
CA ILE A 40 -3.87 -4.27 -19.48
C ILE A 40 -5.21 -4.68 -18.83
N GLN A 41 -5.82 -5.78 -19.31
CA GLN A 41 -7.04 -6.32 -18.71
C GLN A 41 -6.82 -6.70 -17.23
N LEU A 42 -5.73 -7.41 -16.96
CA LEU A 42 -5.40 -7.83 -15.60
C LEU A 42 -5.09 -6.65 -14.68
N ALA A 43 -4.34 -5.66 -15.17
CA ALA A 43 -4.07 -4.42 -14.44
C ALA A 43 -5.37 -3.65 -14.14
N SER A 44 -6.32 -3.66 -15.07
CA SER A 44 -7.65 -3.06 -14.88
C SER A 44 -8.45 -3.80 -13.82
N ALA A 45 -8.45 -5.15 -13.82
CA ALA A 45 -9.08 -5.96 -12.77
C ALA A 45 -8.48 -5.67 -11.39
N MET A 46 -7.16 -5.56 -11.28
CA MET A 46 -6.48 -5.21 -10.03
C MET A 46 -6.85 -3.80 -9.54
N GLU A 47 -6.99 -2.83 -10.45
CA GLU A 47 -7.44 -1.48 -10.08
C GLU A 47 -8.92 -1.47 -9.65
N LEU A 48 -9.80 -2.26 -10.28
CA LEU A 48 -11.19 -2.43 -9.82
C LEU A 48 -11.24 -3.00 -8.40
N LEU A 49 -10.50 -4.08 -8.15
CA LEU A 49 -10.40 -4.68 -6.82
C LEU A 49 -9.87 -3.67 -5.78
N HIS A 50 -8.83 -2.91 -6.13
CA HIS A 50 -8.33 -1.85 -5.27
C HIS A 50 -9.34 -0.72 -5.06
N LYS A 51 -10.11 -0.32 -6.07
CA LYS A 51 -11.17 0.69 -5.89
C LYS A 51 -12.28 0.19 -5.00
N ALA A 52 -12.66 -1.08 -5.14
CA ALA A 52 -13.61 -1.72 -4.23
C ALA A 52 -13.13 -1.66 -2.78
N SER A 53 -11.87 -2.04 -2.53
CA SER A 53 -11.31 -1.97 -1.18
C SER A 53 -11.33 -0.55 -0.60
N LEU A 54 -11.04 0.49 -1.42
CA LEU A 54 -11.11 1.87 -0.95
C LEU A 54 -12.53 2.33 -0.62
N VAL A 55 -13.55 1.86 -1.35
CA VAL A 55 -14.95 2.20 -1.07
C VAL A 55 -15.41 1.56 0.24
N HIS A 56 -15.03 0.30 0.46
CA HIS A 56 -15.34 -0.41 1.72
C HIS A 56 -14.53 0.15 2.90
N ASP A 57 -13.25 0.46 2.71
CA ASP A 57 -12.35 1.05 3.69
C ASP A 57 -12.89 2.41 4.19
N ASP A 58 -13.22 3.33 3.26
CA ASP A 58 -13.83 4.62 3.63
C ASP A 58 -15.10 4.47 4.47
N LEU A 59 -15.91 3.45 4.17
CA LEU A 59 -17.14 3.18 4.88
C LEU A 59 -16.87 2.62 6.28
N VAL A 60 -15.98 1.63 6.37
CA VAL A 60 -15.61 0.98 7.63
C VAL A 60 -14.93 1.95 8.58
N ASP A 61 -14.09 2.82 8.03
CA ASP A 61 -13.33 3.83 8.75
C ASP A 61 -14.16 5.07 9.11
N GLY A 62 -15.31 5.25 8.47
CA GLY A 62 -16.13 6.46 8.61
C GLY A 62 -15.47 7.68 7.97
N ASP A 63 -14.56 7.49 7.03
CA ASP A 63 -13.81 8.58 6.37
C ASP A 63 -14.73 9.39 5.45
N MET A 64 -15.07 10.61 5.85
CA MET A 64 -15.96 11.50 5.07
C MET A 64 -15.27 12.09 3.84
N LEU A 65 -13.93 12.15 3.84
CA LEU A 65 -13.12 12.71 2.76
C LEU A 65 -12.09 11.70 2.27
N ARG A 66 -11.89 11.66 0.95
CA ARG A 66 -10.78 10.95 0.30
C ARG A 66 -10.13 11.83 -0.74
N ARG A 67 -8.83 12.13 -0.57
CA ARG A 67 -8.05 13.03 -1.43
C ARG A 67 -8.72 14.39 -1.61
N GLY A 68 -9.17 14.97 -0.50
CA GLY A 68 -9.82 16.30 -0.46
C GLY A 68 -11.22 16.34 -1.10
N ARG A 69 -11.82 15.20 -1.45
CA ARG A 69 -13.19 15.10 -1.98
C ARG A 69 -14.05 14.23 -1.07
N PRO A 70 -15.35 14.47 -1.01
CA PRO A 70 -16.25 13.59 -0.26
C PRO A 70 -16.11 12.13 -0.69
N SER A 71 -16.04 11.21 0.30
CA SER A 71 -16.05 9.78 0.06
C SER A 71 -17.38 9.33 -0.55
N PHE A 72 -17.43 8.12 -1.13
CA PHE A 72 -18.64 7.68 -1.82
C PHE A 72 -19.83 7.53 -0.85
N HIS A 73 -19.61 6.99 0.34
CA HIS A 73 -20.68 6.83 1.34
C HIS A 73 -21.16 8.18 1.90
N ALA A 74 -20.29 9.18 1.97
CA ALA A 74 -20.66 10.53 2.40
C ALA A 74 -21.64 11.22 1.42
N VAL A 75 -21.55 10.90 0.12
CA VAL A 75 -22.40 11.48 -0.92
C VAL A 75 -23.67 10.65 -1.15
N PHE A 76 -23.52 9.32 -1.23
CA PHE A 76 -24.57 8.42 -1.71
C PHE A 76 -25.18 7.51 -0.65
N GLY A 77 -24.65 7.53 0.57
CA GLY A 77 -25.10 6.71 1.68
C GLY A 77 -24.41 5.34 1.76
N THR A 78 -24.52 4.75 2.95
CA THR A 78 -23.89 3.48 3.34
C THR A 78 -24.30 2.31 2.44
N GLU A 79 -25.59 2.16 2.20
CA GLU A 79 -26.15 1.03 1.45
C GLU A 79 -25.62 0.98 0.02
N ARG A 80 -25.53 2.15 -0.63
CA ARG A 80 -24.99 2.24 -1.99
C ARG A 80 -23.48 2.01 -2.03
N ALA A 81 -22.76 2.41 -0.99
CA ALA A 81 -21.33 2.17 -0.90
C ALA A 81 -21.01 0.67 -0.79
N VAL A 82 -21.75 -0.08 0.04
CA VAL A 82 -21.61 -1.55 0.12
C VAL A 82 -21.83 -2.18 -1.25
N VAL A 83 -22.99 -1.89 -1.88
CA VAL A 83 -23.34 -2.50 -3.17
C VAL A 83 -22.37 -2.11 -4.28
N LEU A 84 -21.84 -0.85 -4.29
CA LEU A 84 -20.83 -0.45 -5.27
C LEU A 84 -19.52 -1.23 -5.07
N GLY A 85 -19.06 -1.38 -3.82
CA GLY A 85 -17.85 -2.14 -3.54
C GLY A 85 -17.98 -3.59 -4.02
N ASP A 86 -19.10 -4.25 -3.72
CA ASP A 86 -19.40 -5.61 -4.17
C ASP A 86 -19.47 -5.71 -5.70
N LEU A 87 -20.10 -4.73 -6.35
CA LEU A 87 -20.15 -4.67 -7.83
C LEU A 87 -18.74 -4.57 -8.43
N LEU A 88 -17.89 -3.70 -7.90
CA LEU A 88 -16.50 -3.54 -8.37
C LEU A 88 -15.69 -4.83 -8.20
N VAL A 89 -15.87 -5.55 -7.09
CA VAL A 89 -15.28 -6.88 -6.86
C VAL A 89 -15.77 -7.88 -7.91
N ALA A 90 -17.09 -7.95 -8.13
CA ALA A 90 -17.67 -8.86 -9.12
C ALA A 90 -17.16 -8.57 -10.54
N MET A 91 -17.11 -7.29 -10.93
CA MET A 91 -16.56 -6.86 -12.22
C MET A 91 -15.08 -7.23 -12.36
N ALA A 92 -14.28 -7.09 -11.30
CA ALA A 92 -12.87 -7.45 -11.33
C ALA A 92 -12.68 -8.96 -11.57
N HIS A 93 -13.48 -9.80 -10.92
CA HIS A 93 -13.47 -11.25 -11.16
C HIS A 93 -13.97 -11.62 -12.55
N ASP A 94 -14.99 -10.95 -13.07
CA ASP A 94 -15.50 -11.17 -14.43
C ASP A 94 -14.43 -10.89 -15.49
N VAL A 95 -13.66 -9.80 -15.33
CA VAL A 95 -12.52 -9.50 -16.22
C VAL A 95 -11.49 -10.63 -16.21
N VAL A 96 -11.10 -11.13 -15.03
CA VAL A 96 -10.15 -12.25 -14.92
C VAL A 96 -10.71 -13.54 -15.55
N GLU A 97 -11.98 -13.85 -15.35
CA GLU A 97 -12.60 -15.04 -15.93
C GLU A 97 -12.67 -14.97 -17.45
N ARG A 98 -12.99 -13.81 -18.03
CA ARG A 98 -12.98 -13.61 -19.49
C ARG A 98 -11.62 -13.85 -20.13
N MET A 99 -10.53 -13.67 -19.40
CA MET A 99 -9.18 -13.97 -19.89
C MET A 99 -8.96 -15.46 -20.18
N ARG A 100 -9.85 -16.36 -19.74
CA ARG A 100 -9.84 -17.79 -20.08
C ARG A 100 -9.88 -18.04 -21.58
N SER A 101 -10.52 -17.19 -22.36
CA SER A 101 -10.63 -17.34 -23.81
C SER A 101 -9.36 -16.95 -24.58
N VAL A 102 -8.44 -16.21 -23.95
CA VAL A 102 -7.23 -15.65 -24.58
C VAL A 102 -5.94 -16.18 -24.00
N LEU A 103 -5.93 -16.63 -22.73
CA LEU A 103 -4.75 -17.18 -22.07
C LEU A 103 -4.69 -18.71 -22.17
N PRO A 104 -3.49 -19.30 -22.25
CA PRO A 104 -3.32 -20.74 -22.07
C PRO A 104 -3.91 -21.16 -20.71
N SER A 105 -4.58 -22.32 -20.66
CA SER A 105 -5.31 -22.78 -19.46
C SER A 105 -4.48 -22.81 -18.18
N ALA A 106 -3.21 -23.23 -18.28
CA ALA A 106 -2.31 -23.25 -17.13
C ALA A 106 -1.94 -21.84 -16.64
N MET A 107 -1.78 -20.88 -17.55
CA MET A 107 -1.51 -19.48 -17.23
C MET A 107 -2.73 -18.83 -16.61
N HIS A 108 -3.92 -19.02 -17.22
CA HIS A 108 -5.18 -18.53 -16.65
C HIS A 108 -5.42 -19.06 -15.23
N ALA A 109 -5.19 -20.34 -14.99
CA ALA A 109 -5.33 -20.93 -13.65
C ALA A 109 -4.41 -20.25 -12.62
N GLN A 110 -3.17 -19.96 -12.99
CA GLN A 110 -2.23 -19.23 -12.11
C GLN A 110 -2.68 -17.79 -11.85
N VAL A 111 -3.12 -17.07 -12.88
CA VAL A 111 -3.64 -15.70 -12.77
C VAL A 111 -4.85 -15.68 -11.85
N HIS A 112 -5.83 -16.55 -12.09
CA HIS A 112 -7.05 -16.65 -11.29
C HIS A 112 -6.74 -16.98 -9.82
N PHE A 113 -5.85 -17.94 -9.57
CA PHE A 113 -5.41 -18.27 -8.21
C PHE A 113 -4.78 -17.08 -7.50
N ARG A 114 -3.86 -16.35 -8.16
CA ARG A 114 -3.17 -15.20 -7.59
C ARG A 114 -4.11 -14.02 -7.36
N PHE A 115 -5.05 -13.80 -8.28
CA PHE A 115 -6.08 -12.76 -8.12
C PHE A 115 -6.98 -13.06 -6.91
N ALA A 116 -7.42 -14.30 -6.75
CA ALA A 116 -8.18 -14.71 -5.57
C ALA A 116 -7.37 -14.56 -4.28
N ARG A 117 -6.06 -14.88 -4.30
CA ARG A 117 -5.17 -14.69 -3.15
C ARG A 117 -5.03 -13.21 -2.76
N ALA A 118 -4.94 -12.30 -3.74
CA ALA A 118 -4.91 -10.86 -3.49
C ALA A 118 -6.18 -10.41 -2.75
N HIS A 119 -7.35 -10.83 -3.24
CA HIS A 119 -8.64 -10.48 -2.63
C HIS A 119 -8.80 -11.06 -1.21
N ILE A 120 -8.48 -12.35 -1.03
CA ILE A 120 -8.50 -12.99 0.29
C ILE A 120 -7.53 -12.27 1.25
N GLY A 121 -6.35 -11.87 0.78
CA GLY A 121 -5.38 -11.11 1.55
C GLY A 121 -5.97 -9.81 2.07
N LEU A 122 -6.55 -9.00 1.18
CA LEU A 122 -7.22 -7.73 1.53
C LEU A 122 -8.27 -7.94 2.65
N CYS A 123 -9.20 -8.87 2.44
CA CYS A 123 -10.26 -9.13 3.43
C CYS A 123 -9.70 -9.61 4.78
N ARG A 124 -8.66 -10.46 4.76
CA ARG A 124 -8.02 -10.95 6.00
C ARG A 124 -7.29 -9.85 6.73
N GLY A 125 -6.55 -8.99 6.03
CA GLY A 125 -5.86 -7.86 6.62
C GLY A 125 -6.82 -6.91 7.31
N GLU A 126 -7.91 -6.56 6.63
CA GLU A 126 -8.97 -5.72 7.17
C GLU A 126 -9.65 -6.33 8.40
N LEU A 127 -10.04 -7.60 8.32
CA LEU A 127 -10.64 -8.31 9.47
C LEU A 127 -9.69 -8.39 10.66
N LEU A 128 -8.38 -8.57 10.44
CA LEU A 128 -7.38 -8.54 11.50
C LEU A 128 -7.30 -7.16 12.14
N GLU A 129 -7.28 -6.09 11.34
CA GLU A 129 -7.26 -4.72 11.86
C GLU A 129 -8.49 -4.44 12.72
N LEU A 130 -9.68 -4.77 12.23
CA LEU A 130 -10.95 -4.60 12.96
C LEU A 130 -11.06 -5.48 14.20
N ALA A 131 -10.40 -6.64 14.22
CA ALA A 131 -10.39 -7.55 15.37
C ALA A 131 -9.50 -7.06 16.52
N ARG A 132 -8.72 -5.98 16.31
CA ARG A 132 -7.96 -5.37 17.40
C ARG A 132 -8.95 -4.90 18.46
N ALA A 133 -8.91 -5.55 19.63
CA ALA A 133 -9.75 -5.15 20.75
C ALA A 133 -9.42 -3.71 21.18
N PRO A 134 -10.43 -2.85 21.44
CA PRO A 134 -10.19 -1.57 22.03
C PRO A 134 -9.47 -1.77 23.38
N ALA A 135 -8.39 -1.03 23.58
CA ALA A 135 -7.60 -0.87 24.80
C ALA A 135 -7.43 -2.14 25.67
N GLY A 136 -6.28 -2.79 25.58
CA GLY A 136 -5.89 -3.79 26.58
C GLY A 136 -4.98 -4.92 26.13
N ARG A 137 -4.79 -5.14 24.84
CA ARG A 137 -3.76 -6.07 24.37
C ARG A 137 -2.64 -5.27 23.68
N PRO A 138 -1.38 -5.39 24.13
CA PRO A 138 -0.27 -4.73 23.48
C PRO A 138 -0.14 -5.22 22.04
N LEU A 139 0.15 -4.32 21.11
CA LEU A 139 0.51 -4.67 19.76
C LEU A 139 1.82 -5.47 19.77
N THR A 140 1.93 -6.42 18.86
CA THR A 140 3.19 -7.12 18.58
C THR A 140 3.58 -6.88 17.12
N ARG A 141 4.87 -6.94 16.83
CA ARG A 141 5.37 -6.83 15.45
C ARG A 141 4.69 -7.87 14.54
N ASP A 142 4.56 -9.13 14.98
CA ASP A 142 3.88 -10.17 14.20
C ASP A 142 2.43 -9.80 13.84
N TYR A 143 1.72 -9.16 14.77
CA TYR A 143 0.35 -8.71 14.49
C TYR A 143 0.31 -7.60 13.44
N VAL A 144 1.18 -6.59 13.57
CA VAL A 144 1.32 -5.50 12.59
C VAL A 144 1.73 -6.05 11.23
N ASP A 145 2.73 -6.95 11.21
CA ASP A 145 3.20 -7.59 9.98
C ASP A 145 2.03 -8.30 9.26
N ARG A 146 1.20 -9.05 9.97
CA ARG A 146 0.07 -9.77 9.36
C ARG A 146 -1.04 -8.85 8.85
N VAL A 147 -1.29 -7.73 9.50
CA VAL A 147 -2.24 -6.73 9.03
C VAL A 147 -1.73 -6.08 7.75
N ILE A 148 -0.49 -5.60 7.73
CA ILE A 148 0.14 -4.98 6.56
C ILE A 148 0.25 -5.97 5.40
N ASP A 149 0.67 -7.21 5.69
CA ASP A 149 0.77 -8.29 4.69
C ASP A 149 -0.56 -8.51 3.97
N GLY A 150 -1.66 -8.57 4.71
CA GLY A 150 -2.99 -8.73 4.15
C GLY A 150 -3.50 -7.46 3.45
N LYS A 151 -3.59 -6.36 4.18
CA LYS A 151 -4.27 -5.13 3.73
C LYS A 151 -3.58 -4.45 2.55
N THR A 152 -2.24 -4.44 2.53
CA THR A 152 -1.47 -3.69 1.53
C THR A 152 -0.53 -4.54 0.70
N ALA A 153 0.31 -5.37 1.34
CA ALA A 153 1.40 -6.06 0.67
C ALA A 153 0.89 -7.17 -0.27
N SER A 154 -0.18 -7.89 0.10
CA SER A 154 -0.74 -8.96 -0.72
C SER A 154 -1.14 -8.50 -2.13
N LEU A 155 -1.69 -7.30 -2.24
CA LEU A 155 -2.11 -6.76 -3.54
C LEU A 155 -0.91 -6.42 -4.43
N MET A 156 0.16 -5.88 -3.86
CA MET A 156 1.40 -5.59 -4.60
C MET A 156 2.14 -6.87 -4.97
N GLU A 157 2.25 -7.81 -4.03
CA GLU A 157 2.82 -9.14 -4.24
C GLU A 157 2.19 -9.85 -5.44
N GLN A 158 0.86 -9.96 -5.43
CA GLN A 158 0.16 -10.69 -6.49
C GLN A 158 0.15 -9.92 -7.81
N SER A 159 0.16 -8.57 -7.79
CA SER A 159 0.32 -7.76 -9.01
C SER A 159 1.65 -8.06 -9.71
N MET A 160 2.75 -8.04 -8.96
CA MET A 160 4.08 -8.33 -9.51
C MET A 160 4.18 -9.77 -10.04
N ALA A 161 3.69 -10.72 -9.25
CA ALA A 161 3.68 -12.13 -9.63
C ALA A 161 2.86 -12.38 -10.89
N MET A 162 1.70 -11.76 -11.03
CA MET A 162 0.84 -11.91 -12.21
C MET A 162 1.46 -11.29 -13.46
N GLY A 163 2.17 -10.16 -13.35
CA GLY A 163 2.94 -9.59 -14.45
C GLY A 163 3.97 -10.59 -14.99
N ALA A 164 4.70 -11.25 -14.10
CA ALA A 164 5.67 -12.29 -14.46
C ALA A 164 4.99 -13.54 -15.07
N VAL A 165 3.83 -13.95 -14.55
CA VAL A 165 3.05 -15.08 -15.11
C VAL A 165 2.63 -14.80 -16.54
N ILE A 166 2.11 -13.59 -16.84
CA ILE A 166 1.70 -13.19 -18.20
C ILE A 166 2.90 -13.16 -19.15
N ALA A 167 4.11 -12.82 -18.65
CA ALA A 167 5.35 -12.91 -19.42
C ALA A 167 5.83 -14.36 -19.68
N GLY A 168 5.17 -15.38 -19.11
CA GLY A 168 5.61 -16.77 -19.21
C GLY A 168 6.88 -17.07 -18.40
N ALA A 169 7.17 -16.29 -17.37
CA ALA A 169 8.41 -16.37 -16.62
C ALA A 169 8.56 -17.69 -15.86
N PRO A 170 9.82 -18.16 -15.66
CA PRO A 170 10.11 -19.29 -14.78
C PRO A 170 9.61 -18.99 -13.35
N ARG A 171 9.24 -20.07 -12.62
CA ARG A 171 8.72 -19.96 -11.25
C ARG A 171 9.64 -19.13 -10.33
N ALA A 172 10.96 -19.28 -10.46
CA ALA A 172 11.92 -18.54 -9.66
C ALA A 172 11.78 -17.02 -9.84
N HIS A 173 11.56 -16.53 -11.05
CA HIS A 173 11.34 -15.10 -11.33
C HIS A 173 9.98 -14.63 -10.81
N VAL A 174 8.94 -15.46 -10.96
CA VAL A 174 7.60 -15.17 -10.40
C VAL A 174 7.68 -15.03 -8.88
N ASP A 175 8.38 -15.94 -8.20
CA ASP A 175 8.52 -15.92 -6.73
C ASP A 175 9.40 -14.75 -6.28
N ALA A 176 10.44 -14.37 -7.04
CA ALA A 176 11.29 -13.21 -6.78
C ALA A 176 10.50 -11.89 -6.88
N LEU A 177 9.71 -11.73 -7.96
CA LEU A 177 8.88 -10.54 -8.16
C LEU A 177 7.71 -10.46 -7.17
N ALA A 178 7.15 -11.59 -6.78
CA ALA A 178 6.18 -11.65 -5.68
C ALA A 178 6.79 -11.13 -4.38
N ARG A 179 7.98 -11.59 -4.02
CA ARG A 179 8.71 -11.15 -2.83
C ARG A 179 9.04 -9.66 -2.89
N TYR A 180 9.54 -9.18 -4.03
CA TYR A 180 9.77 -7.75 -4.24
C TYR A 180 8.49 -6.94 -3.99
N GLY A 181 7.37 -7.32 -4.63
CA GLY A 181 6.08 -6.64 -4.47
C GLY A 181 5.59 -6.64 -3.02
N ARG A 182 5.75 -7.77 -2.31
CA ARG A 182 5.41 -7.87 -0.89
C ARG A 182 6.23 -6.89 -0.05
N CYS A 183 7.55 -6.87 -0.19
CA CYS A 183 8.42 -5.95 0.54
C CYS A 183 8.10 -4.49 0.25
N MET A 184 7.86 -4.15 -1.02
CA MET A 184 7.44 -2.79 -1.41
C MET A 184 6.08 -2.41 -0.81
N GLY A 185 5.19 -3.37 -0.60
CA GLY A 185 3.93 -3.15 0.12
C GLY A 185 4.14 -2.76 1.58
N PHE A 186 5.08 -3.40 2.27
CA PHE A 186 5.46 -3.04 3.64
C PHE A 186 6.08 -1.64 3.71
N VAL A 187 7.04 -1.33 2.84
CA VAL A 187 7.63 0.01 2.73
C VAL A 187 6.55 1.05 2.51
N PHE A 188 5.68 0.83 1.51
CA PHE A 188 4.61 1.76 1.16
C PHE A 188 3.64 2.03 2.32
N GLN A 189 3.22 0.98 3.04
CA GLN A 189 2.29 1.15 4.15
C GLN A 189 2.96 1.87 5.32
N THR A 190 4.17 1.45 5.71
CA THR A 190 4.91 2.10 6.81
C THR A 190 5.06 3.59 6.57
N VAL A 191 5.37 3.93 5.36
CA VAL A 191 5.51 5.30 4.92
C VAL A 191 4.18 6.07 4.98
N ASN A 192 3.07 5.49 4.51
CA ASN A 192 1.75 6.12 4.63
C ASN A 192 1.38 6.36 6.10
N ASP A 193 1.68 5.40 6.97
CA ASP A 193 1.40 5.51 8.41
C ASP A 193 2.24 6.64 9.04
N ILE A 194 3.51 6.77 8.63
CA ILE A 194 4.38 7.88 9.06
C ILE A 194 3.81 9.23 8.60
N ASN A 195 3.35 9.32 7.34
CA ASN A 195 2.77 10.56 6.82
C ASN A 195 1.48 10.94 7.53
N ASN A 196 0.66 9.96 7.87
CA ASN A 196 -0.53 10.19 8.66
C ASN A 196 -0.17 10.75 10.03
N LEU A 197 0.85 10.17 10.69
CA LEU A 197 1.33 10.62 12.01
C LEU A 197 1.93 12.04 11.96
N THR A 198 2.74 12.35 10.95
CA THR A 198 3.42 13.65 10.82
C THR A 198 2.52 14.76 10.26
N GLY A 199 1.33 14.41 9.79
CA GLY A 199 0.41 15.38 9.20
C GLY A 199 0.79 15.80 7.78
N PHE A 200 1.78 15.18 7.16
CA PHE A 200 2.15 15.43 5.76
C PHE A 200 0.98 15.14 4.81
N ASP A 201 0.06 14.29 5.24
CA ASP A 201 -1.12 13.82 4.49
C ASP A 201 -2.40 14.66 4.74
N ARG A 202 -2.29 15.83 5.40
CA ARG A 202 -3.47 16.71 5.72
C ARG A 202 -4.32 17.02 4.49
N GLY A 203 -3.69 17.13 3.30
CA GLY A 203 -4.40 17.36 2.04
C GLY A 203 -5.19 16.16 1.52
N VAL A 204 -4.94 14.95 2.02
CA VAL A 204 -5.53 13.70 1.52
C VAL A 204 -6.67 13.21 2.41
N LYS A 205 -6.49 13.21 3.73
CA LYS A 205 -7.50 12.74 4.71
C LYS A 205 -8.15 13.86 5.53
N GLY A 206 -7.67 15.10 5.41
CA GLY A 206 -8.23 16.26 6.11
C GLY A 206 -7.80 16.43 7.56
N ARG A 207 -7.26 15.39 8.21
CA ARG A 207 -6.76 15.42 9.59
C ARG A 207 -5.48 14.61 9.72
N ALA A 208 -4.51 15.10 10.49
CA ALA A 208 -3.33 14.34 10.89
C ALA A 208 -3.66 13.35 12.00
N MET A 209 -2.81 12.36 12.21
CA MET A 209 -2.89 11.41 13.33
C MET A 209 -4.18 10.58 13.41
N THR A 210 -4.99 10.52 12.34
CA THR A 210 -6.24 9.76 12.35
C THR A 210 -6.04 8.29 12.68
N ASP A 211 -4.97 7.69 12.16
CA ASP A 211 -4.67 6.27 12.38
C ASP A 211 -4.33 6.00 13.85
N LEU A 212 -3.61 6.94 14.49
CA LEU A 212 -3.24 6.86 15.89
C LEU A 212 -4.47 6.92 16.80
N VAL A 213 -5.36 7.87 16.53
CA VAL A 213 -6.54 8.11 17.35
C VAL A 213 -7.60 7.04 17.17
N LEU A 214 -7.77 6.52 15.97
CA LEU A 214 -8.65 5.39 15.72
C LEU A 214 -8.05 4.07 16.20
N GLY A 215 -6.82 4.09 16.75
CA GLY A 215 -6.13 2.91 17.22
C GLY A 215 -5.82 1.92 16.10
N ARG A 216 -5.60 2.41 14.88
CA ARG A 216 -5.26 1.57 13.74
C ARG A 216 -3.93 0.84 13.94
N VAL A 217 -3.80 -0.29 13.26
CA VAL A 217 -2.64 -1.15 13.39
C VAL A 217 -1.56 -0.70 12.41
N GLY A 218 -0.43 -0.21 12.94
CA GLY A 218 0.73 0.20 12.15
C GLY A 218 2.00 0.24 12.98
N TYR A 219 3.15 0.29 12.31
CA TYR A 219 4.43 0.36 13.01
C TYR A 219 4.60 1.63 13.85
N PRO A 220 4.14 2.85 13.42
CA PRO A 220 4.22 4.02 14.28
C PRO A 220 3.46 3.83 15.59
N VAL A 221 2.28 3.22 15.55
CA VAL A 221 1.47 2.94 16.75
C VAL A 221 2.17 1.90 17.63
N LEU A 222 2.71 0.84 17.03
CA LEU A 222 3.50 -0.16 17.77
C LEU A 222 4.72 0.48 18.44
N GLY A 223 5.45 1.33 17.72
CA GLY A 223 6.65 2.00 18.26
C GLY A 223 6.31 2.93 19.42
N LEU A 224 5.19 3.64 19.36
CA LEU A 224 4.70 4.46 20.46
C LEU A 224 4.28 3.60 21.68
N GLU A 225 3.64 2.46 21.47
CA GLU A 225 3.31 1.52 22.57
C GLU A 225 4.57 0.94 23.24
N ILE A 226 5.65 0.71 22.47
CA ILE A 226 6.93 0.18 23.00
C ILE A 226 7.74 1.28 23.71
N ALA A 227 7.82 2.47 23.12
CA ALA A 227 8.60 3.59 23.65
C ALA A 227 7.82 4.43 24.66
N GLY A 228 6.50 4.23 24.76
CA GLY A 228 5.57 5.11 25.42
C GLY A 228 5.63 5.05 26.93
N ASP A 229 5.81 6.20 27.52
CA ASP A 229 5.41 6.55 28.85
C ASP A 229 3.86 6.43 28.97
N ALA A 230 3.37 5.93 30.11
CA ALA A 230 1.92 5.72 30.35
C ALA A 230 1.09 7.01 30.12
N ASP A 231 1.68 8.18 30.37
CA ASP A 231 1.06 9.49 30.11
C ASP A 231 0.86 9.75 28.60
N GLN A 232 1.75 9.26 27.74
CA GLN A 232 1.67 9.42 26.28
C GLN A 232 0.60 8.49 25.69
N ILE A 233 0.46 7.27 26.22
CA ILE A 233 -0.62 6.34 25.85
C ILE A 233 -1.98 6.91 26.29
N GLY A 234 -2.04 7.59 27.43
CA GLY A 234 -3.24 8.29 27.91
C GLY A 234 -3.66 9.46 27.00
N LEU A 235 -2.69 10.16 26.39
CA LEU A 235 -2.94 11.21 25.40
C LEU A 235 -3.54 10.66 24.11
N LEU A 236 -3.11 9.47 23.67
CA LEU A 236 -3.66 8.79 22.51
C LEU A 236 -5.12 8.36 22.72
N ALA A 237 -5.48 8.06 23.97
CA ALA A 237 -6.86 7.71 24.35
C ALA A 237 -7.78 8.94 24.50
N ALA A 238 -7.23 10.16 24.59
CA ALA A 238 -7.99 11.37 24.87
C ALA A 238 -8.65 12.06 23.65
N GLY A 239 -8.33 11.60 22.44
CA GLY A 239 -9.00 12.03 21.19
C GLY A 239 -8.26 13.14 20.39
N ILE A 240 -8.53 13.17 19.08
CA ILE A 240 -7.88 14.02 18.05
C ILE A 240 -7.96 15.51 18.35
N ASP A 241 -9.13 16.00 18.75
CA ASP A 241 -9.38 17.44 18.89
C ASP A 241 -8.51 18.09 19.98
N ARG A 242 -7.97 17.29 20.89
CA ARG A 242 -6.99 17.71 21.90
C ARG A 242 -5.55 17.69 21.41
N ILE A 243 -5.20 16.77 20.51
CA ILE A 243 -3.82 16.56 20.06
C ILE A 243 -3.43 17.58 18.97
N GLU A 244 -4.34 17.93 18.07
CA GLU A 244 -4.06 18.86 16.96
C GLU A 244 -3.76 20.30 17.40
N CYS A 245 -4.26 20.74 18.55
CA CYS A 245 -4.16 22.12 19.02
C CYS A 245 -3.39 22.26 20.36
N SER A 246 -2.69 21.23 20.81
CA SER A 246 -2.05 21.22 22.13
C SER A 246 -0.54 21.02 22.06
N ASP A 247 0.16 21.37 23.14
CA ASP A 247 1.56 21.02 23.41
C ASP A 247 1.84 19.50 23.23
N ASP A 248 0.81 18.69 23.25
CA ASP A 248 0.87 17.22 23.16
C ASP A 248 1.13 16.75 21.74
N GLY A 249 0.57 17.42 20.73
CA GLY A 249 0.90 17.20 19.31
C GLY A 249 2.36 17.53 18.99
N LEU A 250 2.87 18.62 19.59
CA LEU A 250 4.28 18.99 19.51
C LEU A 250 5.19 18.01 20.23
N ARG A 251 4.75 17.43 21.36
CA ARG A 251 5.49 16.40 22.09
C ARG A 251 5.57 15.10 21.31
N LEU A 252 4.50 14.64 20.71
CA LEU A 252 4.48 13.47 19.83
C LEU A 252 5.38 13.67 18.61
N HIS A 253 5.32 14.85 18.00
CA HIS A 253 6.20 15.21 16.90
C HIS A 253 7.69 15.21 17.30
N LYS A 254 8.03 15.77 18.47
CA LYS A 254 9.41 15.71 19.01
C LYS A 254 9.86 14.30 19.33
N LEU A 255 9.01 13.46 19.91
CA LEU A 255 9.31 12.04 20.15
C LEU A 255 9.63 11.29 18.85
N PHE A 256 8.91 11.65 17.80
CA PHE A 256 9.17 11.09 16.47
C PHE A 256 10.48 11.61 15.88
N GLN A 257 10.78 12.91 16.05
CA GLN A 257 11.96 13.56 15.47
C GLN A 257 13.25 13.30 16.26
N GLU A 258 13.20 13.50 17.56
CA GLU A 258 14.38 13.50 18.43
C GLU A 258 14.60 12.13 19.10
N GLY A 259 13.61 11.23 18.97
CA GLY A 259 13.57 9.94 19.65
C GLY A 259 14.04 8.76 18.84
N CYS A 260 14.21 7.64 19.53
CA CYS A 260 14.53 6.34 18.94
C CYS A 260 13.45 5.83 17.95
N LEU A 261 12.24 6.41 17.96
CA LEU A 261 11.11 5.95 17.12
C LEU A 261 11.37 6.16 15.64
N GLY A 262 11.86 7.34 15.22
CA GLY A 262 12.19 7.62 13.82
C GLY A 262 13.28 6.69 13.30
N VAL A 263 14.35 6.50 14.09
CA VAL A 263 15.44 5.58 13.77
C VAL A 263 14.95 4.13 13.67
N TRP A 264 14.04 3.72 14.56
CA TRP A 264 13.47 2.39 14.55
C TRP A 264 12.59 2.16 13.31
N LEU A 265 11.74 3.12 12.95
CA LEU A 265 10.90 3.06 11.74
C LEU A 265 11.74 3.06 10.45
N GLU A 266 12.81 3.87 10.41
CA GLU A 266 13.79 3.82 9.33
C GLU A 266 14.41 2.43 9.22
N GLY A 267 14.77 1.81 10.34
CA GLY A 267 15.30 0.44 10.37
C GLY A 267 14.34 -0.57 9.76
N ILE A 268 13.03 -0.47 10.04
CA ILE A 268 12.00 -1.33 9.44
C ILE A 268 11.91 -1.10 7.93
N ILE A 269 11.84 0.14 7.48
CA ILE A 269 11.77 0.47 6.05
C ILE A 269 13.01 -0.07 5.33
N ARG A 270 14.20 0.13 5.91
CA ARG A 270 15.47 -0.37 5.37
C ARG A 270 15.49 -1.89 5.27
N GLU A 271 15.04 -2.60 6.30
CA GLU A 271 14.94 -4.06 6.31
C GLU A 271 14.15 -4.58 5.10
N TYR A 272 12.97 -4.03 4.84
CA TYR A 272 12.13 -4.44 3.70
C TYR A 272 12.67 -3.95 2.36
N ALA A 273 13.25 -2.76 2.29
CA ALA A 273 13.88 -2.25 1.07
C ALA A 273 15.08 -3.12 0.64
N ASP A 274 15.91 -3.56 1.59
CA ASP A 274 17.04 -4.45 1.32
C ASP A 274 16.58 -5.84 0.86
N GLN A 275 15.51 -6.39 1.48
CA GLN A 275 14.89 -7.64 1.06
C GLN A 275 14.31 -7.51 -0.37
N ALA A 276 13.69 -6.37 -0.71
CA ALA A 276 13.19 -6.09 -2.05
C ALA A 276 14.33 -6.09 -3.07
N ARG A 277 15.42 -5.36 -2.78
CA ARG A 277 16.61 -5.30 -3.64
C ARG A 277 17.25 -6.69 -3.83
N TRP A 278 17.35 -7.45 -2.75
CA TRP A 278 17.86 -8.81 -2.82
C TRP A 278 17.02 -9.70 -3.73
N ALA A 279 15.70 -9.58 -3.68
CA ALA A 279 14.79 -10.37 -4.52
C ALA A 279 15.02 -10.09 -6.02
N LEU A 280 15.35 -8.85 -6.40
CA LEU A 280 15.64 -8.51 -7.80
C LEU A 280 16.91 -9.18 -8.35
N GLN A 281 17.82 -9.66 -7.51
CA GLN A 281 19.04 -10.33 -7.97
C GLN A 281 18.78 -11.65 -8.68
N ALA A 282 17.61 -12.25 -8.46
CA ALA A 282 17.20 -13.46 -9.18
C ALA A 282 16.77 -13.21 -10.63
N LEU A 283 16.58 -11.94 -11.02
CA LEU A 283 16.15 -11.55 -12.36
C LEU A 283 17.37 -11.25 -13.26
N PRO A 284 17.23 -11.45 -14.57
CA PRO A 284 18.25 -11.02 -15.52
C PRO A 284 18.44 -9.50 -15.48
N GLU A 285 19.66 -9.06 -15.80
CA GLU A 285 19.97 -7.64 -15.92
C GLU A 285 19.23 -7.04 -17.13
N CYS A 286 18.39 -6.03 -16.86
CA CYS A 286 17.64 -5.32 -17.88
C CYS A 286 17.11 -3.98 -17.33
N GLY A 287 16.77 -3.05 -18.22
CA GLY A 287 16.26 -1.73 -17.83
C GLY A 287 15.01 -1.75 -16.96
N ALA A 288 14.15 -2.78 -17.08
CA ALA A 288 12.98 -2.93 -16.23
C ALA A 288 13.37 -3.33 -14.79
N ARG A 289 14.38 -4.20 -14.61
CA ARG A 289 14.95 -4.51 -13.29
C ARG A 289 15.56 -3.26 -12.65
N ASP A 290 16.33 -2.47 -13.44
CA ASP A 290 16.92 -1.23 -12.97
C ASP A 290 15.85 -0.20 -12.57
N ALA A 291 14.76 -0.11 -13.33
CA ALA A 291 13.62 0.74 -12.99
C ALA A 291 12.95 0.30 -11.69
N LEU A 292 12.79 -1.01 -11.44
CA LEU A 292 12.28 -1.52 -10.17
C LEU A 292 13.21 -1.18 -9.01
N ASP A 293 14.53 -1.34 -9.17
CA ASP A 293 15.51 -0.96 -8.14
C ASP A 293 15.47 0.55 -7.85
N SER A 294 15.35 1.39 -8.90
CA SER A 294 15.24 2.84 -8.75
C SER A 294 13.94 3.25 -8.02
N ILE A 295 12.78 2.64 -8.36
CA ILE A 295 11.52 2.88 -7.65
C ILE A 295 11.66 2.50 -6.17
N GLY A 296 12.32 1.37 -5.88
CA GLY A 296 12.57 0.94 -4.50
C GLY A 296 13.42 1.95 -3.73
N ARG A 297 14.48 2.49 -4.36
CA ARG A 297 15.33 3.53 -3.77
C ARG A 297 14.58 4.84 -3.58
N GLU A 298 13.88 5.33 -4.61
CA GLU A 298 13.12 6.57 -4.50
C GLU A 298 12.04 6.50 -3.41
N MET A 299 11.35 5.36 -3.30
CA MET A 299 10.41 5.15 -2.20
C MET A 299 11.11 5.17 -0.85
N PHE A 300 12.32 4.67 -0.75
CA PHE A 300 13.13 4.71 0.44
C PHE A 300 13.67 6.14 0.70
N GLU A 301 14.24 6.80 -0.31
CA GLU A 301 14.91 8.10 -0.19
C GLU A 301 13.95 9.29 -0.09
N SER A 302 12.82 9.27 -0.81
CA SER A 302 11.80 10.34 -0.74
C SER A 302 11.15 10.46 0.62
N TRP A 303 11.37 9.47 1.49
CA TRP A 303 10.83 9.39 2.83
C TRP A 303 11.87 9.59 3.90
N PHE A 304 13.13 9.79 3.52
CA PHE A 304 14.12 10.34 4.41
C PHE A 304 13.69 11.78 4.75
N TRP A 305 13.14 11.87 5.90
CA TRP A 305 12.72 13.09 6.51
C TRP A 305 13.89 14.06 6.64
N SER A 306 13.89 15.17 5.88
CA SER A 306 14.81 16.24 6.15
C SER A 306 14.23 17.07 7.32
N PRO A 307 14.96 17.22 8.43
CA PRO A 307 14.51 18.04 9.57
C PRO A 307 14.15 19.47 9.16
N GLU A 308 14.71 19.95 8.05
CA GLU A 308 14.52 21.32 7.54
C GLU A 308 13.14 21.57 6.90
N SER A 309 12.51 20.53 6.32
CA SER A 309 11.20 20.69 5.66
C SER A 309 10.00 20.73 6.62
N SER A 310 10.18 20.35 7.88
CA SER A 310 9.10 20.23 8.86
C SER A 310 8.92 21.47 9.71
N ILE A 311 9.97 22.29 9.87
CA ILE A 311 9.92 23.50 10.69
C ILE A 311 9.10 24.59 9.98
N ASP A 312 9.16 24.67 8.64
CA ASP A 312 8.39 25.66 7.88
C ASP A 312 6.87 25.37 7.85
N CYS A 313 6.45 24.12 8.03
CA CYS A 313 5.02 23.77 8.07
C CYS A 313 4.35 24.07 9.42
N LEU A 314 5.11 24.14 10.51
CA LEU A 314 4.60 24.47 11.85
C LEU A 314 4.76 25.96 12.19
N GLY A 315 5.60 26.70 11.43
CA GLY A 315 5.84 28.14 11.58
C GLY A 315 4.83 29.05 10.86
N GLY A 316 3.90 28.50 10.10
CA GLY A 316 2.80 29.23 9.48
C GLY A 316 1.76 29.65 10.50
N GLY A 317 2.01 30.83 11.11
CA GLY A 317 1.22 31.67 11.97
C GLY A 317 -0.18 31.16 12.36
N CYS A 318 -0.37 30.83 13.59
CA CYS A 318 -1.60 31.17 14.28
C CYS A 318 -1.69 32.71 14.31
N SER A 319 -2.12 33.32 13.21
CA SER A 319 -2.63 34.67 13.25
C SER A 319 -3.95 34.64 14.01
N GLU A 320 -4.00 35.41 15.08
CA GLU A 320 -5.17 35.81 15.84
C GLU A 320 -6.34 36.18 14.92
N GLU A 321 -7.25 35.23 14.70
CA GLU A 321 -8.63 35.51 14.25
C GLU A 321 -9.47 34.22 14.41
N CYS A 322 -9.64 33.80 15.67
CA CYS A 322 -10.80 33.01 16.06
C CYS A 322 -11.70 33.87 16.89
N SER A 323 -12.55 34.68 16.23
CA SER A 323 -13.73 35.23 16.85
C SER A 323 -14.75 34.12 17.09
N PRO A 324 -15.37 34.03 18.27
CA PRO A 324 -16.45 33.12 18.51
C PRO A 324 -17.64 33.49 17.61
N ILE A 325 -18.18 32.51 16.88
CA ILE A 325 -19.47 32.67 16.22
C ILE A 325 -20.52 32.21 17.22
N ASP A 326 -21.41 33.17 17.57
CA ASP A 326 -22.65 33.00 18.33
C ASP A 326 -23.59 31.97 17.69
#